data_999c1fb84e174085dd48c9c7ab5682a9
#
_entry.id   999c1fb84e174085dd48c9c7ab5682a9
#
_cell.length_a   1.000
_cell.length_b   1.000
_cell.length_c   1.000
_cell.angle_alpha   90.00
_cell.angle_beta   90.00
_cell.angle_gamma   90.00
#
_symmetry.space_group_name_H-M   'P 1'
#
loop_
_entity.id
_entity.type
_entity.pdbx_description
1 polymer ?
#
loop_
_entity_poly.entity_id
_entity_poly.type
_entity_poly.pdbx_seq_one_letter_code
_entity_poly.pdbx_strand_id
1 'polypeptide(L)'
;FNFKFLYMIREIISFYRIAPKLLEGEIKEKTLGDFLKEKKLSKYFIEYHLIPMVAAIWSMPLNKAKEMPLKFFLNFFTNHGLFKFKNRPQWYTVSNRSRAYVKKVTDKISGEIYKNYKVEKLVRSDDNIRVIIGNEYVDYDQVVLASHADQSLRMLEKPTEEEKNILEKFNYVKNEAYLHTDERLMPLKKRAWSSWNSISDG
;
A
#
# COMPACT_ATOMS: atom_id res chain seq x y z
N PHE A 1 -10.08 7.73 -34.61
CA PHE A 1 -10.76 7.05 -33.49
C PHE A 1 -10.04 5.73 -33.23
N ASN A 2 -9.60 5.49 -31.99
CA ASN A 2 -8.96 4.23 -31.60
C ASN A 2 -10.04 3.31 -31.03
N PHE A 3 -10.49 2.31 -31.80
CA PHE A 3 -11.52 1.36 -31.40
C PHE A 3 -11.12 0.57 -30.12
N LYS A 4 -9.83 0.27 -29.93
CA LYS A 4 -9.33 -0.41 -28.73
C LYS A 4 -9.55 0.45 -27.49
N PHE A 5 -9.33 1.76 -27.60
CA PHE A 5 -9.58 2.71 -26.52
C PHE A 5 -11.07 2.80 -26.16
N LEU A 6 -11.96 2.89 -27.17
CA LEU A 6 -13.40 2.92 -26.92
C LEU A 6 -13.90 1.62 -26.26
N TYR A 7 -13.36 0.50 -26.72
CA TYR A 7 -13.67 -0.80 -26.11
C TYR A 7 -13.21 -0.85 -24.65
N MET A 8 -12.00 -0.38 -24.35
CA MET A 8 -11.50 -0.26 -22.97
C MET A 8 -12.42 0.59 -22.09
N ILE A 9 -12.89 1.75 -22.59
CA ILE A 9 -13.83 2.61 -21.83
C ILE A 9 -15.12 1.83 -21.51
N ARG A 10 -15.65 1.08 -22.47
CA ARG A 10 -16.82 0.23 -22.23
C ARG A 10 -16.55 -0.82 -21.14
N GLU A 11 -15.38 -1.45 -21.16
CA GLU A 11 -14.99 -2.42 -20.12
C GLU A 11 -14.83 -1.77 -18.76
N ILE A 12 -14.23 -0.57 -18.67
CA ILE A 12 -14.14 0.20 -17.43
C ILE A 12 -15.54 0.45 -16.85
N ILE A 13 -16.48 0.93 -17.67
CA ILE A 13 -17.84 1.21 -17.23
C ILE A 13 -18.54 -0.07 -16.74
N SER A 14 -18.42 -1.14 -17.48
CA SER A 14 -19.01 -2.43 -17.12
C SER A 14 -18.41 -2.99 -15.82
N PHE A 15 -17.08 -3.00 -15.74
CA PHE A 15 -16.35 -3.50 -14.58
C PHE A 15 -16.70 -2.71 -13.32
N TYR A 16 -16.69 -1.37 -13.37
CA TYR A 16 -17.01 -0.51 -12.22
C TYR A 16 -18.45 -0.66 -11.71
N ARG A 17 -19.38 -1.08 -12.58
CA ARG A 17 -20.76 -1.37 -12.19
C ARG A 17 -20.92 -2.73 -11.52
N ILE A 18 -20.12 -3.71 -11.96
CA ILE A 18 -20.23 -5.11 -11.50
C ILE A 18 -19.36 -5.37 -10.27
N ALA A 19 -18.15 -4.81 -10.23
CA ALA A 19 -17.18 -5.10 -9.20
C ALA A 19 -17.67 -4.88 -7.76
N PRO A 20 -18.36 -3.78 -7.40
CA PRO A 20 -18.89 -3.61 -6.04
C PRO A 20 -19.91 -4.69 -5.66
N LYS A 21 -20.74 -5.15 -6.62
CA LYS A 21 -21.77 -6.16 -6.38
C LYS A 21 -21.19 -7.55 -6.05
N LEU A 22 -19.96 -7.80 -6.43
CA LEU A 22 -19.29 -9.06 -6.07
C LEU A 22 -19.07 -9.20 -4.57
N LEU A 23 -19.05 -8.09 -3.83
CA LEU A 23 -18.94 -8.10 -2.37
C LEU A 23 -20.25 -8.54 -1.66
N GLU A 24 -21.37 -8.51 -2.35
CA GLU A 24 -22.67 -8.96 -1.82
C GLU A 24 -22.79 -10.49 -1.78
N GLY A 25 -21.90 -11.20 -2.50
CA GLY A 25 -21.85 -12.64 -2.55
C GLY A 25 -20.61 -13.23 -1.86
N GLU A 26 -20.54 -14.55 -1.84
CA GLU A 26 -19.35 -15.25 -1.36
C GLU A 26 -18.21 -15.13 -2.38
N ILE A 27 -17.16 -14.45 -2.00
CA ILE A 27 -15.93 -14.36 -2.80
C ILE A 27 -15.03 -15.52 -2.39
N LYS A 28 -14.89 -16.52 -3.28
CA LYS A 28 -13.89 -17.58 -3.10
C LYS A 28 -12.49 -16.97 -3.00
N GLU A 29 -11.59 -17.61 -2.28
CA GLU A 29 -10.19 -17.24 -2.24
C GLU A 29 -9.59 -17.33 -3.65
N LYS A 30 -9.39 -16.18 -4.27
CA LYS A 30 -8.75 -16.04 -5.57
C LYS A 30 -8.06 -14.68 -5.69
N THR A 31 -7.10 -14.63 -6.60
CA THR A 31 -6.38 -13.40 -6.88
C THR A 31 -7.15 -12.51 -7.87
N LEU A 32 -6.75 -11.24 -7.95
CA LEU A 32 -7.23 -10.34 -8.99
C LEU A 32 -6.92 -10.91 -10.38
N GLY A 33 -5.73 -11.48 -10.59
CA GLY A 33 -5.32 -12.08 -11.86
C GLY A 33 -6.22 -13.24 -12.30
N ASP A 34 -6.62 -14.12 -11.38
CA ASP A 34 -7.51 -15.23 -11.66
C ASP A 34 -8.91 -14.74 -12.07
N PHE A 35 -9.40 -13.73 -11.36
CA PHE A 35 -10.68 -13.09 -11.69
C PHE A 35 -10.66 -12.44 -13.08
N LEU A 36 -9.59 -11.74 -13.43
CA LEU A 36 -9.46 -11.08 -14.73
C LEU A 36 -9.43 -12.10 -15.89
N LYS A 37 -8.78 -13.25 -15.69
CA LYS A 37 -8.78 -14.37 -16.65
C LYS A 37 -10.18 -14.98 -16.81
N GLU A 38 -10.86 -15.26 -15.69
CA GLU A 38 -12.21 -15.83 -15.67
C GLU A 38 -13.22 -14.94 -16.41
N LYS A 39 -13.14 -13.62 -16.20
CA LYS A 39 -14.03 -12.64 -16.83
C LYS A 39 -13.66 -12.33 -18.28
N LYS A 40 -12.54 -12.86 -18.78
CA LYS A 40 -12.06 -12.66 -20.15
C LYS A 40 -11.97 -11.18 -20.55
N LEU A 41 -11.56 -10.35 -19.60
CA LEU A 41 -11.37 -8.91 -19.86
C LEU A 41 -10.20 -8.68 -20.82
N SER A 42 -10.28 -7.64 -21.64
CA SER A 42 -9.28 -7.40 -22.67
C SER A 42 -7.90 -7.10 -22.06
N LYS A 43 -6.87 -7.55 -22.75
CA LYS A 43 -5.49 -7.21 -22.41
C LYS A 43 -5.30 -5.69 -22.30
N TYR A 44 -5.99 -4.92 -23.16
CA TYR A 44 -5.91 -3.47 -23.19
C TYR A 44 -6.46 -2.83 -21.91
N PHE A 45 -7.62 -3.29 -21.41
CA PHE A 45 -8.17 -2.86 -20.13
C PHE A 45 -7.24 -3.22 -18.95
N ILE A 46 -6.73 -4.45 -18.95
CA ILE A 46 -5.88 -4.95 -17.87
C ILE A 46 -4.57 -4.16 -17.79
N GLU A 47 -3.87 -4.00 -18.91
CA GLU A 47 -2.50 -3.46 -18.94
C GLU A 47 -2.44 -1.93 -18.99
N TYR A 48 -3.45 -1.25 -19.53
CA TYR A 48 -3.43 0.21 -19.65
C TYR A 48 -4.35 0.93 -18.66
N HIS A 49 -5.14 0.20 -17.88
CA HIS A 49 -6.02 0.82 -16.90
C HIS A 49 -5.89 0.18 -15.52
N LEU A 50 -6.30 -1.08 -15.37
CA LEU A 50 -6.52 -1.66 -14.05
C LEU A 50 -5.22 -1.96 -13.31
N ILE A 51 -4.30 -2.71 -13.92
CA ILE A 51 -3.05 -3.11 -13.27
C ILE A 51 -2.13 -1.92 -12.98
N PRO A 52 -1.93 -0.93 -13.87
CA PRO A 52 -1.18 0.27 -13.56
C PRO A 52 -1.77 1.06 -12.40
N MET A 53 -3.10 1.17 -12.32
CA MET A 53 -3.77 1.86 -11.21
C MET A 53 -3.56 1.14 -9.88
N VAL A 54 -3.71 -0.19 -9.86
CA VAL A 54 -3.44 -1.01 -8.67
C VAL A 54 -1.97 -0.86 -8.24
N ALA A 55 -1.05 -1.02 -9.17
CA ALA A 55 0.39 -0.88 -8.91
C ALA A 55 0.76 0.49 -8.34
N ALA A 56 0.18 1.58 -8.89
CA ALA A 56 0.41 2.93 -8.43
C ALA A 56 -0.12 3.17 -6.99
N ILE A 57 -1.32 2.66 -6.68
CA ILE A 57 -1.93 2.84 -5.35
C ILE A 57 -1.08 2.18 -4.25
N TRP A 58 -0.59 0.98 -4.50
CA TRP A 58 0.20 0.22 -3.51
C TRP A 58 1.71 0.29 -3.72
N SER A 59 2.18 1.11 -4.66
CA SER A 59 3.60 1.26 -4.99
C SER A 59 4.31 -0.09 -5.19
N MET A 60 3.67 -0.97 -5.96
CA MET A 60 4.16 -2.32 -6.18
C MET A 60 4.48 -2.58 -7.67
N PRO A 61 5.35 -3.56 -7.98
CA PRO A 61 5.59 -3.97 -9.36
C PRO A 61 4.32 -4.47 -10.06
N LEU A 62 4.17 -4.19 -11.37
CA LEU A 62 2.98 -4.54 -12.15
C LEU A 62 2.64 -6.05 -12.11
N ASN A 63 3.64 -6.91 -12.11
CA ASN A 63 3.45 -8.36 -12.03
C ASN A 63 2.83 -8.78 -10.69
N LYS A 64 3.21 -8.13 -9.60
CA LYS A 64 2.68 -8.41 -8.25
C LYS A 64 1.25 -7.93 -8.05
N ALA A 65 0.81 -6.90 -8.78
CA ALA A 65 -0.56 -6.40 -8.69
C ALA A 65 -1.62 -7.49 -9.01
N LYS A 66 -1.29 -8.47 -9.86
CA LYS A 66 -2.18 -9.59 -10.20
C LYS A 66 -2.31 -10.63 -9.08
N GLU A 67 -1.33 -10.72 -8.19
CA GLU A 67 -1.33 -11.67 -7.07
C GLU A 67 -2.19 -11.16 -5.89
N MET A 68 -2.66 -9.91 -5.94
CA MET A 68 -3.48 -9.31 -4.88
C MET A 68 -4.77 -10.12 -4.65
N PRO A 69 -5.14 -10.40 -3.38
CA PRO A 69 -6.42 -11.03 -3.07
C PRO A 69 -7.59 -10.20 -3.61
N LEU A 70 -8.47 -10.81 -4.38
CA LEU A 70 -9.60 -10.15 -5.02
C LEU A 70 -10.49 -9.40 -4.02
N LYS A 71 -10.82 -10.04 -2.90
CA LYS A 71 -11.66 -9.45 -1.85
C LYS A 71 -11.06 -8.17 -1.27
N PHE A 72 -9.74 -8.17 -1.05
CA PHE A 72 -9.01 -7.00 -0.56
C PHE A 72 -9.08 -5.84 -1.56
N PHE A 73 -8.80 -6.12 -2.83
CA PHE A 73 -8.91 -5.15 -3.91
C PHE A 73 -10.32 -4.54 -4.00
N LEU A 74 -11.36 -5.37 -4.04
CA LEU A 74 -12.75 -4.92 -4.15
C LEU A 74 -13.18 -4.06 -2.97
N ASN A 75 -12.85 -4.47 -1.73
CA ASN A 75 -13.14 -3.71 -0.52
C ASN A 75 -12.47 -2.34 -0.56
N PHE A 76 -11.19 -2.29 -0.88
CA PHE A 76 -10.45 -1.03 -0.94
C PHE A 76 -11.06 -0.07 -1.95
N PHE A 77 -11.27 -0.52 -3.19
CA PHE A 77 -11.83 0.32 -4.24
C PHE A 77 -13.26 0.80 -3.91
N THR A 78 -14.06 -0.05 -3.30
CA THR A 78 -15.43 0.31 -2.87
C THR A 78 -15.40 1.34 -1.74
N ASN A 79 -14.62 1.12 -0.70
CA ASN A 79 -14.51 2.01 0.45
C ASN A 79 -13.97 3.39 0.09
N HIS A 80 -13.06 3.46 -0.88
CA HIS A 80 -12.48 4.71 -1.37
C HIS A 80 -13.29 5.35 -2.51
N GLY A 81 -14.43 4.75 -2.90
CA GLY A 81 -15.30 5.26 -3.97
C GLY A 81 -14.64 5.27 -5.35
N LEU A 82 -13.62 4.43 -5.58
CA LEU A 82 -12.86 4.39 -6.84
C LEU A 82 -13.68 3.83 -8.01
N PHE A 83 -14.70 3.02 -7.72
CA PHE A 83 -15.66 2.52 -8.72
C PHE A 83 -16.75 3.54 -9.09
N LYS A 84 -16.83 4.68 -8.38
CA LYS A 84 -17.87 5.69 -8.64
C LYS A 84 -17.50 6.59 -9.82
N PHE A 85 -18.45 6.86 -10.72
CA PHE A 85 -18.32 7.85 -11.79
C PHE A 85 -18.76 9.25 -11.34
N LYS A 86 -19.72 9.31 -10.41
CA LYS A 86 -20.26 10.55 -9.84
C LYS A 86 -20.16 10.51 -8.31
N ASN A 87 -20.21 11.68 -7.69
CA ASN A 87 -20.18 11.80 -6.22
C ASN A 87 -18.94 11.09 -5.62
N ARG A 88 -17.78 11.26 -6.25
CA ARG A 88 -16.52 10.78 -5.71
C ARG A 88 -16.18 11.55 -4.43
N PRO A 89 -15.58 10.89 -3.42
CA PRO A 89 -15.10 11.59 -2.24
C PRO A 89 -14.11 12.70 -2.65
N GLN A 90 -14.22 13.86 -2.01
CA GLN A 90 -13.22 14.90 -2.14
C GLN A 90 -11.97 14.48 -1.37
N TRP A 91 -10.85 14.44 -2.04
CA TRP A 91 -9.57 14.14 -1.41
C TRP A 91 -8.96 15.39 -0.79
N TYR A 92 -8.43 15.23 0.43
CA TYR A 92 -7.75 16.27 1.17
C TYR A 92 -6.37 15.78 1.61
N THR A 93 -5.46 16.70 1.77
CA THR A 93 -4.16 16.45 2.40
C THR A 93 -3.93 17.42 3.55
N VAL A 94 -3.09 17.05 4.49
CA VAL A 94 -2.75 17.93 5.60
C VAL A 94 -1.93 19.12 5.10
N SER A 95 -2.37 20.34 5.41
CA SER A 95 -1.60 21.55 5.14
C SER A 95 -0.22 21.45 5.81
N ASN A 96 0.82 21.82 5.10
CA ASN A 96 2.22 21.67 5.50
C ASN A 96 2.70 20.22 5.67
N ARG A 97 2.01 19.26 4.98
CA ARG A 97 2.38 17.85 4.91
C ARG A 97 2.33 17.10 6.26
N SER A 98 2.79 15.87 6.27
CA SER A 98 2.76 15.00 7.46
C SER A 98 3.52 15.58 8.66
N ARG A 99 4.57 16.35 8.45
CA ARG A 99 5.34 17.01 9.53
C ARG A 99 4.46 17.84 10.46
N ALA A 100 3.39 18.48 9.92
CA ALA A 100 2.51 19.33 10.71
C ALA A 100 1.72 18.55 11.78
N TYR A 101 1.17 17.39 11.43
CA TYR A 101 0.45 16.60 12.42
C TYR A 101 1.40 15.80 13.32
N VAL A 102 2.53 15.32 12.79
CA VAL A 102 3.56 14.66 13.61
C VAL A 102 4.01 15.58 14.72
N LYS A 103 4.35 16.86 14.39
CA LYS A 103 4.71 17.85 15.40
C LYS A 103 3.62 18.04 16.46
N LYS A 104 2.35 18.18 16.03
CA LYS A 104 1.24 18.36 16.97
C LYS A 104 1.00 17.16 17.88
N VAL A 105 1.30 15.96 17.43
CA VAL A 105 1.21 14.74 18.24
C VAL A 105 2.38 14.65 19.20
N THR A 106 3.61 14.87 18.72
CA THR A 106 4.81 14.79 19.55
C THR A 106 4.84 15.86 20.63
N ASP A 107 4.32 17.07 20.36
CA ASP A 107 4.22 18.15 21.35
C ASP A 107 3.30 17.79 22.55
N LYS A 108 2.47 16.75 22.43
CA LYS A 108 1.59 16.26 23.50
C LYS A 108 2.17 15.08 24.30
N ILE A 109 3.29 14.52 23.85
CA ILE A 109 3.95 13.43 24.56
C ILE A 109 4.66 14.00 25.76
N SER A 110 4.30 13.52 26.95
CA SER A 110 4.93 13.93 28.22
C SER A 110 6.26 13.24 28.50
N GLY A 111 6.55 12.16 27.80
CA GLY A 111 7.81 11.40 27.91
C GLY A 111 8.91 11.94 27.00
N GLU A 112 10.08 11.37 27.13
CA GLU A 112 11.24 11.72 26.32
C GLU A 112 11.14 11.13 24.91
N ILE A 113 11.66 11.87 23.92
CA ILE A 113 11.71 11.45 22.51
C ILE A 113 13.16 11.42 22.07
N TYR A 114 13.69 10.23 21.90
CA TYR A 114 15.05 10.01 21.41
C TYR A 114 15.02 9.86 19.88
N LYS A 115 15.82 10.69 19.20
CA LYS A 115 15.99 10.65 17.73
C LYS A 115 17.37 10.10 17.40
N ASN A 116 17.47 9.41 16.26
CA ASN A 116 18.71 8.78 15.80
C ASN A 116 19.23 7.67 16.75
N TYR A 117 18.36 7.15 17.58
CA TYR A 117 18.61 5.99 18.43
C TYR A 117 18.09 4.73 17.74
N LYS A 118 18.99 3.89 17.27
CA LYS A 118 18.62 2.62 16.64
C LYS A 118 18.50 1.54 17.71
N VAL A 119 17.29 1.08 17.96
CA VAL A 119 17.07 -0.12 18.76
C VAL A 119 17.57 -1.34 17.98
N GLU A 120 18.45 -2.10 18.57
CA GLU A 120 19.06 -3.26 17.92
C GLU A 120 18.40 -4.57 18.36
N LYS A 121 18.05 -4.68 19.64
CA LYS A 121 17.50 -5.90 20.19
C LYS A 121 16.55 -5.63 21.35
N LEU A 122 15.58 -6.52 21.51
CA LEU A 122 14.66 -6.59 22.65
C LEU A 122 14.81 -7.94 23.34
N VAL A 123 15.09 -7.90 24.61
CA VAL A 123 15.21 -9.09 25.47
C VAL A 123 14.10 -9.06 26.49
N ARG A 124 13.23 -10.06 26.48
CA ARG A 124 12.13 -10.19 27.43
C ARG A 124 12.57 -11.02 28.63
N SER A 125 12.22 -10.56 29.82
CA SER A 125 12.27 -11.32 31.07
C SER A 125 10.87 -11.42 31.69
N ASP A 126 10.73 -12.04 32.83
CA ASP A 126 9.44 -12.17 33.49
C ASP A 126 8.89 -10.84 33.99
N ASP A 127 9.76 -9.88 34.34
CA ASP A 127 9.38 -8.62 34.97
C ASP A 127 9.51 -7.39 34.05
N ASN A 128 10.36 -7.47 33.01
CA ASN A 128 10.65 -6.31 32.16
C ASN A 128 11.06 -6.69 30.73
N ILE A 129 11.21 -5.66 29.91
CA ILE A 129 11.72 -5.77 28.54
C ILE A 129 12.94 -4.87 28.41
N ARG A 130 14.08 -5.48 28.18
CA ARG A 130 15.33 -4.76 27.93
C ARG A 130 15.44 -4.33 26.49
N VAL A 131 15.61 -3.04 26.28
CA VAL A 131 15.84 -2.41 24.98
C VAL A 131 17.34 -2.12 24.84
N ILE A 132 18.00 -2.74 23.87
CA ILE A 132 19.43 -2.60 23.61
C ILE A 132 19.66 -1.62 22.47
N ILE A 133 20.53 -0.66 22.69
CA ILE A 133 20.89 0.44 21.76
C ILE A 133 22.41 0.55 21.74
N GLY A 134 23.07 -0.06 20.77
CA GLY A 134 24.54 -0.16 20.75
C GLY A 134 25.08 -0.90 21.97
N ASN A 135 25.90 -0.22 22.76
CA ASN A 135 26.48 -0.77 24.02
C ASN A 135 25.67 -0.42 25.27
N GLU A 136 24.55 0.27 25.10
CA GLU A 136 23.68 0.71 26.21
C GLU A 136 22.39 -0.11 26.24
N TYR A 137 21.72 -0.10 27.38
CA TYR A 137 20.38 -0.69 27.49
C TYR A 137 19.52 0.09 28.47
N VAL A 138 18.21 -0.01 28.26
CA VAL A 138 17.19 0.51 29.19
C VAL A 138 16.12 -0.56 29.38
N ASP A 139 15.68 -0.73 30.62
CA ASP A 139 14.61 -1.67 30.95
C ASP A 139 13.27 -0.93 31.06
N TYR A 140 12.23 -1.51 30.48
CA TYR A 140 10.86 -0.98 30.46
C TYR A 140 9.86 -2.05 30.88
N ASP A 141 8.76 -1.65 31.51
CA ASP A 141 7.65 -2.55 31.85
C ASP A 141 6.93 -3.05 30.59
N GLN A 142 6.79 -2.18 29.58
CA GLN A 142 6.12 -2.49 28.31
C GLN A 142 6.80 -1.79 27.13
N VAL A 143 6.79 -2.45 25.99
CA VAL A 143 7.33 -1.91 24.73
C VAL A 143 6.32 -2.10 23.60
N VAL A 144 6.06 -1.03 22.84
CA VAL A 144 5.27 -1.07 21.61
C VAL A 144 6.19 -0.94 20.40
N LEU A 145 6.19 -1.95 19.54
CA LEU A 145 6.92 -1.94 18.27
C LEU A 145 6.05 -1.34 17.18
N ALA A 146 6.41 -0.16 16.68
CA ALA A 146 5.74 0.52 15.59
C ALA A 146 6.63 0.59 14.33
N SER A 147 7.48 -0.41 14.11
CA SER A 147 8.34 -0.58 12.95
C SER A 147 7.74 -1.57 11.95
N HIS A 148 8.38 -1.75 10.78
CA HIS A 148 7.99 -2.82 9.86
C HIS A 148 8.04 -4.18 10.54
N ALA A 149 7.14 -5.09 10.16
CA ALA A 149 7.02 -6.41 10.80
C ALA A 149 8.33 -7.22 10.72
N ASP A 150 9.03 -7.19 9.59
CA ASP A 150 10.33 -7.84 9.40
C ASP A 150 11.42 -7.22 10.29
N GLN A 151 11.38 -5.90 10.53
CA GLN A 151 12.30 -5.21 11.43
C GLN A 151 11.96 -5.54 12.88
N SER A 152 10.67 -5.54 13.23
CA SER A 152 10.20 -5.93 14.56
C SER A 152 10.65 -7.35 14.91
N LEU A 153 10.47 -8.29 13.98
CA LEU A 153 10.89 -9.68 14.18
C LEU A 153 12.41 -9.82 14.39
N ARG A 154 13.21 -9.06 13.62
CA ARG A 154 14.68 -9.07 13.79
C ARG A 154 15.15 -8.51 15.13
N MET A 155 14.41 -7.58 15.73
CA MET A 155 14.74 -7.01 17.04
C MET A 155 14.43 -7.96 18.20
N LEU A 156 13.48 -8.86 18.06
CA LEU A 156 13.13 -9.82 19.11
C LEU A 156 14.23 -10.87 19.26
N GLU A 157 14.88 -10.96 20.43
CA GLU A 157 15.95 -11.95 20.68
C GLU A 157 15.40 -13.38 20.61
N LYS A 158 14.23 -13.61 21.21
CA LYS A 158 13.55 -14.90 21.26
C LYS A 158 12.09 -14.72 20.88
N PRO A 159 11.77 -14.58 19.57
CA PRO A 159 10.38 -14.51 19.13
C PRO A 159 9.67 -15.84 19.39
N THR A 160 8.41 -15.79 19.80
CA THR A 160 7.57 -16.99 19.88
C THR A 160 7.26 -17.53 18.49
N GLU A 161 6.81 -18.78 18.39
CA GLU A 161 6.38 -19.34 17.11
C GLU A 161 5.18 -18.58 16.52
N GLU A 162 4.28 -18.08 17.36
CA GLU A 162 3.16 -17.25 16.88
C GLU A 162 3.63 -15.92 16.31
N GLU A 163 4.55 -15.22 16.97
CA GLU A 163 5.15 -13.98 16.49
C GLU A 163 5.85 -14.19 15.14
N LYS A 164 6.64 -15.25 14.99
CA LYS A 164 7.26 -15.61 13.72
C LYS A 164 6.21 -15.86 12.65
N ASN A 165 5.25 -16.74 12.92
CA ASN A 165 4.21 -17.13 11.97
C ASN A 165 3.36 -15.94 11.48
N ILE A 166 3.18 -14.91 12.32
CA ILE A 166 2.43 -13.71 11.93
C ILE A 166 3.33 -12.70 11.24
N LEU A 167 4.46 -12.33 11.82
CA LEU A 167 5.32 -11.25 11.34
C LEU A 167 6.03 -11.59 10.02
N GLU A 168 6.36 -12.86 9.79
CA GLU A 168 6.97 -13.32 8.52
C GLU A 168 6.01 -13.26 7.31
N LYS A 169 4.71 -13.17 7.54
CA LYS A 169 3.73 -13.03 6.44
C LYS A 169 3.74 -11.65 5.78
N PHE A 170 4.35 -10.66 6.41
CA PHE A 170 4.48 -9.31 5.85
C PHE A 170 5.71 -9.23 4.95
N ASN A 171 5.50 -9.39 3.66
CA ASN A 171 6.57 -9.31 2.66
C ASN A 171 6.74 -7.86 2.20
N TYR A 172 7.90 -7.28 2.49
CA TYR A 172 8.26 -5.95 2.00
C TYR A 172 9.08 -6.05 0.72
N VAL A 173 8.73 -5.22 -0.25
CA VAL A 173 9.44 -5.14 -1.53
C VAL A 173 10.21 -3.83 -1.59
N LYS A 174 11.48 -3.91 -2.01
CA LYS A 174 12.28 -2.69 -2.24
C LYS A 174 11.64 -1.90 -3.38
N ASN A 175 11.38 -0.63 -3.13
CA ASN A 175 10.87 0.32 -4.10
C ASN A 175 11.83 1.51 -4.17
N GLU A 176 12.09 2.01 -5.38
CA GLU A 176 12.93 3.17 -5.60
C GLU A 176 12.06 4.36 -6.00
N ALA A 177 12.22 5.47 -5.31
CA ALA A 177 11.48 6.69 -5.58
C ALA A 177 12.46 7.82 -5.90
N TYR A 178 12.23 8.48 -7.05
CA TYR A 178 13.03 9.61 -7.50
C TYR A 178 12.18 10.87 -7.51
N LEU A 179 12.53 11.85 -6.68
CA LEU A 179 11.92 13.17 -6.74
C LEU A 179 12.61 14.00 -7.82
N HIS A 180 11.89 14.36 -8.86
CA HIS A 180 12.43 15.10 -9.99
C HIS A 180 11.44 16.13 -10.53
N THR A 181 11.94 17.02 -11.41
CA THR A 181 11.15 18.03 -12.14
C THR A 181 11.20 17.84 -13.66
N ASP A 182 11.63 16.67 -14.13
CA ASP A 182 11.82 16.38 -15.54
C ASP A 182 10.47 16.10 -16.24
N GLU A 183 10.00 17.08 -17.02
CA GLU A 183 8.75 16.98 -17.77
C GLU A 183 8.80 15.93 -18.90
N ARG A 184 9.98 15.46 -19.32
CA ARG A 184 10.11 14.42 -20.35
C ARG A 184 9.52 13.08 -19.93
N LEU A 185 9.40 12.84 -18.61
CA LEU A 185 8.76 11.66 -18.02
C LEU A 185 7.24 11.81 -17.89
N MET A 186 6.68 12.92 -18.36
CA MET A 186 5.24 13.15 -18.34
C MET A 186 4.63 12.86 -19.72
N PRO A 187 3.30 12.58 -19.79
CA PRO A 187 2.63 12.41 -21.07
C PRO A 187 2.86 13.62 -22.00
N LEU A 188 3.09 13.36 -23.29
CA LEU A 188 3.33 14.42 -24.27
C LEU A 188 2.21 15.47 -24.31
N LYS A 189 0.97 15.07 -24.09
CA LYS A 189 -0.17 15.98 -24.04
C LYS A 189 -0.40 16.43 -22.60
N LYS A 190 -0.18 17.70 -22.29
CA LYS A 190 -0.39 18.28 -20.94
C LYS A 190 -1.81 18.02 -20.38
N ARG A 191 -2.83 17.93 -21.25
CA ARG A 191 -4.20 17.58 -20.83
C ARG A 191 -4.36 16.15 -20.28
N ALA A 192 -3.37 15.27 -20.54
CA ALA A 192 -3.35 13.90 -20.01
C ALA A 192 -2.60 13.78 -18.67
N TRP A 193 -2.00 14.86 -18.19
CA TRP A 193 -1.29 14.86 -16.91
C TRP A 193 -2.26 14.59 -15.77
N SER A 194 -1.91 13.67 -14.91
CA SER A 194 -2.68 13.30 -13.73
C SER A 194 -1.76 13.07 -12.54
N SER A 195 -2.34 12.87 -11.34
CA SER A 195 -1.56 12.57 -10.13
C SER A 195 -0.79 11.24 -10.26
N TRP A 196 -1.27 10.33 -11.07
CA TRP A 196 -0.60 9.06 -11.39
C TRP A 196 -0.53 8.89 -12.91
N ASN A 197 0.68 8.82 -13.42
CA ASN A 197 0.94 8.51 -14.81
C ASN A 197 1.80 7.25 -14.87
N SER A 198 1.34 6.24 -15.59
CA SER A 198 2.11 5.01 -15.82
C SER A 198 2.75 5.09 -17.20
N ILE A 199 4.06 4.88 -17.25
CA ILE A 199 4.84 4.82 -18.48
C ILE A 199 5.28 3.37 -18.66
N SER A 200 5.16 2.85 -19.87
CA SER A 200 5.60 1.51 -20.24
C SER A 200 6.36 1.60 -21.53
N ASP A 201 7.44 0.89 -21.62
CA ASP A 201 8.28 0.81 -22.83
C ASP A 201 7.71 -0.11 -23.93
N GLY A 202 6.48 -0.62 -23.72
CA GLY A 202 5.76 -1.47 -24.68
C GLY A 202 5.67 -2.91 -24.25
#